data_e11558ed44a72ea068d453b2ec4adf17
#
_entry.id   e11558ed44a72ea068d453b2ec4adf17
#
_cell.length_a   1.000
_cell.length_b   1.000
_cell.length_c   1.000
_cell.angle_alpha   90.00
_cell.angle_beta   90.00
_cell.angle_gamma   90.00
#
_symmetry.space_group_name_H-M   'P 1'
#
loop_
_entity.id
_entity.type
_entity.pdbx_description
1 polymer ?
#
loop_
_entity_poly.entity_id
_entity_poly.type
_entity_poly.pdbx_seq_one_letter_code
_entity_poly.pdbx_strand_id
1 'polypeptide(L)'
;MRDDLKFKALIVHLILNSKVEEALRLLSEHYEISTPKIKIGVPKGHVKNAACYVRKTKTIYFSRREALNNPLIVLHEFYHHLRNMTDWHGGIEKNADKFAESFLEAYKKFLA
;
A
#
# COMPACT_ATOMS: atom_id res chain seq x y z
N MET A 1 -14.10 10.92 10.13
CA MET A 1 -14.65 11.25 8.84
C MET A 1 -13.83 12.23 8.06
N ARG A 2 -13.82 13.52 8.43
CA ARG A 2 -12.94 14.46 7.75
C ARG A 2 -11.47 14.11 7.92
N ASP A 3 -11.10 13.72 9.15
CA ASP A 3 -9.72 13.36 9.44
C ASP A 3 -9.30 12.13 8.65
N ASP A 4 -10.22 11.19 8.49
CA ASP A 4 -9.96 10.00 7.71
C ASP A 4 -9.77 10.34 6.23
N LEU A 5 -10.60 11.24 5.72
CA LEU A 5 -10.50 11.71 4.34
C LEU A 5 -9.16 12.41 4.11
N LYS A 6 -8.77 13.30 5.01
CA LYS A 6 -7.49 14.01 4.91
C LYS A 6 -6.32 13.04 4.97
N PHE A 7 -6.38 12.09 5.88
CA PHE A 7 -5.32 11.11 6.03
C PHE A 7 -5.13 10.31 4.75
N LYS A 8 -6.23 9.80 4.19
CA LYS A 8 -6.15 9.02 2.96
C LYS A 8 -5.63 9.85 1.79
N ALA A 9 -6.09 11.09 1.69
CA ALA A 9 -5.62 11.99 0.64
C ALA A 9 -4.13 12.27 0.77
N LEU A 10 -3.65 12.46 2.01
CA LEU A 10 -2.23 12.69 2.26
C LEU A 10 -1.40 11.48 1.82
N ILE A 11 -1.85 10.29 2.14
CA ILE A 11 -1.13 9.08 1.75
C ILE A 11 -0.98 9.00 0.23
N VAL A 12 -2.06 9.25 -0.51
CA VAL A 12 -2.02 9.24 -1.97
C VAL A 12 -1.05 10.30 -2.48
N HIS A 13 -1.13 11.49 -1.90
CA HIS A 13 -0.25 12.61 -2.27
C HIS A 13 1.23 12.22 -2.11
N LEU A 14 1.56 11.61 -0.99
CA LEU A 14 2.94 11.20 -0.73
C LEU A 14 3.41 10.16 -1.74
N ILE A 15 2.58 9.18 -2.04
CA ILE A 15 2.94 8.14 -3.00
C ILE A 15 3.16 8.76 -4.39
N LEU A 16 2.27 9.65 -4.82
CA LEU A 16 2.40 10.30 -6.12
C LEU A 16 3.65 11.18 -6.21
N ASN A 17 4.15 11.66 -5.08
CA ASN A 17 5.32 12.52 -5.04
C ASN A 17 6.59 11.78 -4.64
N SER A 18 6.64 10.48 -4.91
CA SER A 18 7.84 9.65 -4.70
C SER A 18 8.27 9.55 -3.24
N LYS A 19 7.31 9.64 -2.33
CA LYS A 19 7.56 9.53 -0.89
C LYS A 19 6.89 8.29 -0.32
N VAL A 20 7.06 7.17 -0.99
CA VAL A 20 6.40 5.92 -0.63
C VAL A 20 6.81 5.45 0.76
N GLU A 21 8.07 5.62 1.14
CA GLU A 21 8.53 5.17 2.45
C GLU A 21 7.84 5.94 3.58
N GLU A 22 7.69 7.24 3.41
CA GLU A 22 6.98 8.05 4.38
C GLU A 22 5.50 7.67 4.43
N ALA A 23 4.89 7.43 3.27
CA ALA A 23 3.50 7.00 3.21
C ALA A 23 3.29 5.68 3.96
N LEU A 24 4.18 4.72 3.74
CA LEU A 24 4.08 3.42 4.41
C LEU A 24 4.29 3.55 5.92
N ARG A 25 5.19 4.43 6.34
CA ARG A 25 5.41 4.68 7.77
C ARG A 25 4.15 5.25 8.41
N LEU A 26 3.54 6.25 7.77
CA LEU A 26 2.32 6.87 8.31
C LEU A 26 1.15 5.89 8.31
N LEU A 27 1.02 5.07 7.27
CA LEU A 27 0.00 4.03 7.23
C LEU A 27 0.18 3.05 8.38
N SER A 28 1.41 2.64 8.60
CA SER A 28 1.71 1.65 9.64
C SER A 28 1.44 2.21 11.02
N GLU A 29 1.78 3.48 11.26
CA GLU A 29 1.46 4.15 12.52
C GLU A 29 -0.05 4.24 12.72
N HIS A 30 -0.76 4.59 11.66
CA HIS A 30 -2.21 4.74 11.73
C HIS A 30 -2.90 3.44 12.14
N TYR A 31 -2.44 2.32 11.60
CA TYR A 31 -3.02 1.01 11.90
C TYR A 31 -2.30 0.27 13.03
N GLU A 32 -1.31 0.91 13.64
CA GLU A 32 -0.58 0.36 14.80
C GLU A 32 0.08 -0.98 14.48
N ILE A 33 0.76 -1.03 13.35
CA ILE A 33 1.52 -2.21 12.93
C ILE A 33 2.93 -1.77 12.53
N SER A 34 3.83 -2.74 12.39
CA SER A 34 5.19 -2.43 11.94
C SER A 34 5.17 -2.10 10.44
N THR A 35 6.12 -1.27 10.03
CA THR A 35 6.23 -0.86 8.64
C THR A 35 6.79 -2.01 7.78
N PRO A 36 6.18 -2.28 6.61
CA PRO A 36 6.72 -3.34 5.76
C PRO A 36 8.02 -2.89 5.11
N LYS A 37 8.84 -3.87 4.73
CA LYS A 37 10.04 -3.60 3.97
C LYS A 37 9.68 -3.45 2.50
N ILE A 38 10.51 -2.71 1.76
CA ILE A 38 10.31 -2.52 0.32
C ILE A 38 11.56 -2.97 -0.41
N LYS A 39 11.37 -3.65 -1.53
CA LYS A 39 12.49 -4.02 -2.42
C LYS A 39 12.06 -3.88 -3.87
N ILE A 40 13.02 -3.51 -4.71
CA ILE A 40 12.82 -3.48 -6.15
C ILE A 40 13.28 -4.83 -6.70
N GLY A 41 12.53 -5.34 -7.66
CA GLY A 41 12.73 -6.69 -8.20
C GLY A 41 11.68 -7.61 -7.62
N VAL A 42 11.34 -8.67 -8.33
CA VAL A 42 10.33 -9.62 -7.85
C VAL A 42 10.99 -10.93 -7.47
N PRO A 43 10.47 -11.61 -6.44
CA PRO A 43 10.98 -12.90 -6.06
C PRO A 43 10.78 -13.90 -7.19
N LYS A 44 11.58 -14.95 -7.17
CA LYS A 44 11.47 -16.01 -8.14
C LYS A 44 10.03 -16.54 -8.19
N GLY A 45 9.46 -16.62 -9.37
CA GLY A 45 8.09 -17.09 -9.57
C GLY A 45 7.04 -16.00 -9.68
N HIS A 46 7.43 -14.73 -9.52
CA HIS A 46 6.47 -13.61 -9.54
C HIS A 46 6.75 -12.62 -10.67
N VAL A 47 7.33 -13.10 -11.74
CA VAL A 47 7.86 -12.23 -12.81
C VAL A 47 6.81 -11.38 -13.53
N LYS A 48 5.56 -11.78 -13.50
CA LYS A 48 4.49 -11.08 -14.24
C LYS A 48 3.73 -10.06 -13.40
N ASN A 49 3.99 -9.99 -12.12
CA ASN A 49 3.27 -9.09 -11.23
C ASN A 49 3.96 -7.73 -11.16
N ALA A 50 3.17 -6.66 -11.08
CA ALA A 50 3.71 -5.32 -10.86
C ALA A 50 4.33 -5.22 -9.46
N ALA A 51 3.75 -5.93 -8.50
CA ALA A 51 4.24 -5.99 -7.13
C ALA A 51 3.70 -7.24 -6.47
N CYS A 52 4.35 -7.65 -5.38
CA CYS A 52 3.83 -8.73 -4.58
C CYS A 52 4.28 -8.57 -3.13
N TYR A 53 3.47 -9.05 -2.21
CA TYR A 53 3.79 -9.03 -0.80
C TYR A 53 4.18 -10.43 -0.33
N VAL A 54 5.32 -10.53 0.33
CA VAL A 54 5.79 -11.80 0.89
C VAL A 54 5.55 -11.77 2.40
N ARG A 55 4.58 -12.56 2.86
CA ARG A 55 4.14 -12.57 4.25
C ARG A 55 5.26 -12.95 5.22
N LYS A 56 6.03 -13.93 4.85
CA LYS A 56 7.07 -14.48 5.73
C LYS A 56 8.11 -13.44 6.11
N THR A 57 8.50 -12.59 5.16
CA THR A 57 9.51 -11.56 5.39
C THR A 57 8.92 -10.18 5.56
N LYS A 58 7.59 -10.05 5.44
CA LYS A 58 6.88 -8.78 5.57
C LYS A 58 7.44 -7.74 4.61
N THR A 59 7.69 -8.18 3.39
CA THR A 59 8.33 -7.36 2.36
C THR A 59 7.42 -7.20 1.16
N ILE A 60 7.31 -5.96 0.66
CA ILE A 60 6.64 -5.68 -0.60
C ILE A 60 7.71 -5.56 -1.66
N TYR A 61 7.59 -6.36 -2.71
CA TYR A 61 8.50 -6.32 -3.85
C TYR A 61 7.80 -5.61 -5.00
N PHE A 62 8.50 -4.68 -5.63
CA PHE A 62 8.00 -3.96 -6.79
C PHE A 62 8.85 -4.36 -7.99
N SER A 63 8.19 -4.71 -9.10
CA SER A 63 8.91 -5.17 -10.29
C SER A 63 9.76 -4.05 -10.91
N ARG A 64 9.29 -2.81 -10.76
CA ARG A 64 9.96 -1.63 -11.31
C ARG A 64 9.86 -0.49 -10.34
N ARG A 65 10.82 0.42 -10.42
CA ARG A 65 10.83 1.61 -9.56
C ARG A 65 9.58 2.47 -9.74
N GLU A 66 9.07 2.53 -10.96
CA GLU A 66 7.87 3.33 -11.26
C GLU A 66 6.64 2.89 -10.49
N ALA A 67 6.57 1.61 -10.13
CA ALA A 67 5.42 1.10 -9.36
C ALA A 67 5.34 1.72 -7.97
N LEU A 68 6.46 2.22 -7.46
CA LEU A 68 6.48 2.90 -6.16
C LEU A 68 5.65 4.18 -6.14
N ASN A 69 5.40 4.76 -7.31
CA ASN A 69 4.62 5.99 -7.42
C ASN A 69 3.16 5.74 -7.80
N ASN A 70 2.75 4.48 -7.81
CA ASN A 70 1.37 4.12 -8.16
C ASN A 70 0.58 3.80 -6.89
N PRO A 71 -0.33 4.69 -6.46
CA PRO A 71 -1.06 4.48 -5.21
C PRO A 71 -1.87 3.18 -5.18
N LEU A 72 -2.47 2.80 -6.30
CA LEU A 72 -3.26 1.56 -6.33
C LEU A 72 -2.40 0.35 -6.05
N ILE A 73 -1.21 0.30 -6.64
CA ILE A 73 -0.30 -0.82 -6.44
C ILE A 73 0.23 -0.85 -5.00
N VAL A 74 0.72 0.31 -4.52
CA VAL A 74 1.29 0.40 -3.18
C VAL A 74 0.26 0.04 -2.11
N LEU A 75 -0.94 0.61 -2.24
CA LEU A 75 -1.99 0.39 -1.24
C LEU A 75 -2.57 -1.02 -1.30
N HIS A 76 -2.64 -1.61 -2.50
CA HIS A 76 -3.07 -2.99 -2.64
C HIS A 76 -2.13 -3.92 -1.86
N GLU A 77 -0.82 -3.74 -2.02
CA GLU A 77 0.15 -4.59 -1.34
C GLU A 77 0.20 -4.27 0.16
N PHE A 78 0.03 -2.99 0.54
CA PHE A 78 -0.02 -2.65 1.95
C PHE A 78 -1.21 -3.33 2.63
N TYR A 79 -2.35 -3.46 1.94
CA TYR A 79 -3.50 -4.16 2.48
C TYR A 79 -3.14 -5.59 2.88
N HIS A 80 -2.40 -6.30 2.05
CA HIS A 80 -1.98 -7.66 2.38
C HIS A 80 -1.07 -7.67 3.61
N HIS A 81 -0.20 -6.67 3.73
CA HIS A 81 0.63 -6.54 4.93
C HIS A 81 -0.23 -6.28 6.16
N LEU A 82 -1.20 -5.39 6.04
CA LEU A 82 -2.11 -5.06 7.14
C LEU A 82 -2.86 -6.31 7.62
N ARG A 83 -3.40 -7.08 6.68
CA ARG A 83 -4.12 -8.30 7.04
C ARG A 83 -3.18 -9.35 7.64
N ASN A 84 -1.97 -9.45 7.13
CA ASN A 84 -0.99 -10.36 7.69
C ASN A 84 -0.65 -10.02 9.14
N MET A 85 -0.57 -8.73 9.45
CA MET A 85 -0.19 -8.28 10.79
C MET A 85 -1.35 -8.27 11.79
N THR A 86 -2.59 -8.12 11.31
CA THR A 86 -3.72 -7.92 12.22
C THR A 86 -4.68 -9.08 12.26
N ASP A 87 -4.76 -9.88 11.24
CA ASP A 87 -5.84 -10.83 11.08
C ASP A 87 -5.38 -12.22 10.63
N TRP A 88 -4.10 -12.43 10.61
CA TRP A 88 -3.60 -13.75 10.27
C TRP A 88 -4.14 -14.34 8.97
N HIS A 89 -5.10 -13.71 8.32
CA HIS A 89 -5.53 -14.06 6.96
C HIS A 89 -4.89 -13.06 6.00
N GLY A 90 -4.45 -13.52 4.84
CA GLY A 90 -3.82 -12.64 3.88
C GLY A 90 -4.74 -11.65 3.19
N GLY A 91 -6.04 -11.76 3.46
CA GLY A 91 -7.02 -10.97 2.73
C GLY A 91 -7.20 -11.50 1.32
N ILE A 92 -8.21 -11.00 0.62
CA ILE A 92 -8.45 -11.39 -0.77
C ILE A 92 -8.20 -10.21 -1.69
N GLU A 93 -7.88 -10.50 -2.95
CA GLU A 93 -7.53 -9.47 -3.93
C GLU A 93 -8.62 -8.44 -4.11
N LYS A 94 -9.88 -8.87 -4.14
CA LYS A 94 -11.01 -7.96 -4.29
C LYS A 94 -11.05 -6.91 -3.18
N ASN A 95 -10.78 -7.32 -1.94
CA ASN A 95 -10.78 -6.38 -0.81
C ASN A 95 -9.55 -5.49 -0.83
N ALA A 96 -8.43 -5.98 -1.32
CA ALA A 96 -7.23 -5.16 -1.48
C ALA A 96 -7.48 -4.04 -2.48
N ASP A 97 -8.17 -4.36 -3.58
CA ASP A 97 -8.54 -3.36 -4.58
C ASP A 97 -9.47 -2.31 -3.98
N LYS A 98 -10.48 -2.74 -3.23
CA LYS A 98 -11.41 -1.81 -2.59
C LYS A 98 -10.70 -0.91 -1.59
N PHE A 99 -9.77 -1.46 -0.84
CA PHE A 99 -8.99 -0.69 0.12
C PHE A 99 -8.22 0.42 -0.61
N ALA A 100 -7.50 0.05 -1.67
CA ALA A 100 -6.73 1.01 -2.44
C ALA A 100 -7.62 2.07 -3.08
N GLU A 101 -8.74 1.65 -3.66
CA GLU A 101 -9.68 2.56 -4.29
C GLU A 101 -10.27 3.57 -3.32
N SER A 102 -10.49 3.16 -2.05
CA SER A 102 -11.03 4.08 -1.06
C SER A 102 -10.10 5.25 -0.81
N PHE A 103 -8.79 5.02 -0.88
CA PHE A 103 -7.81 6.09 -0.72
C PHE A 103 -7.84 7.03 -1.93
N LEU A 104 -7.94 6.48 -3.13
CA LEU A 104 -8.02 7.31 -4.33
C LEU A 104 -9.29 8.14 -4.37
N GLU A 105 -10.40 7.57 -3.94
CA GLU A 105 -11.66 8.31 -3.86
C GLU A 105 -11.54 9.48 -2.88
N ALA A 106 -10.90 9.24 -1.73
CA ALA A 106 -10.69 10.30 -0.75
C ALA A 106 -9.82 11.42 -1.34
N TYR A 107 -8.79 11.04 -2.08
CA TYR A 107 -7.90 12.01 -2.72
C TYR A 107 -8.66 12.89 -3.72
N LYS A 108 -9.49 12.27 -4.56
CA LYS A 108 -10.29 13.01 -5.54
C LYS A 108 -11.25 13.96 -4.86
N LYS A 109 -11.92 13.51 -3.81
CA LYS A 109 -12.86 14.35 -3.07
C LYS A 109 -12.17 15.52 -2.38
N PHE A 110 -10.98 15.27 -1.84
CA PHE A 110 -10.25 16.33 -1.15
C PHE A 110 -9.77 17.41 -2.11
N LEU A 111 -9.47 17.05 -3.34
CA LEU A 111 -9.04 18.00 -4.36
C LEU A 111 -10.21 18.78 -4.98
N ALA A 112 -11.40 18.22 -4.92
CA ALA A 112 -12.57 18.81 -5.57
C ALA A 112 -13.03 20.14 -4.92
#